data_18ddb0ceb74c13fd844085764aa71610
#
_entry.id   18ddb0ceb74c13fd844085764aa71610
#
_cell.length_a   1.000
_cell.length_b   1.000
_cell.length_c   1.000
_cell.angle_alpha   90.00
_cell.angle_beta   90.00
_cell.angle_gamma   90.00
#
_symmetry.space_group_name_H-M   'P 1'
#
loop_
_entity.id
_entity.type
_entity.pdbx_description
1 polymer ?
#
loop_
_entity_poly.entity_id
_entity_poly.type
_entity_poly.pdbx_seq_one_letter_code
_entity_poly.pdbx_strand_id
1 'polypeptide(L)'
;GTISISGREIAAALTKTQRGDHGRLNKELTVVRDEIKDLMAKAPQATKVYTVNPKKPDVTQILDRGSVLKPIGQAVPSGIVAIKAVNADFGLLANAPDGQRRKKLADWITHKANPLFGRVMSNRIWHYHFGAGLINTPNDFGFSGTKPSHPKLLDHLASIFAEKQWSMKALHRYILTSATYRQASKANPKGLSIDAGNRLLWRINPRRMAAEEMRDTMLAVSGKLSTQLGGVGYRDVREYKFKGSHFYDIIEQDKQEQFRRTIYRFSPRGAKRNLLDTFDCPDSSALAPQRASTTTPLQSLTLMNNRFVLRMADFFAKRLKQEAGDDIAAQMRLAHELALGRPVSNKELTLATNFIANHGLVAYCRVLFNTNAFLYLR
;
A
#
# COMPACT_ATOMS: atom_id res chain seq x y z
N GLY A 1 -36.84 -35.67 -5.15
CA GLY A 1 -37.55 -34.62 -5.84
C GLY A 1 -38.31 -33.77 -4.85
N THR A 2 -38.10 -32.44 -4.85
CA THR A 2 -38.89 -31.52 -4.03
C THR A 2 -40.26 -31.35 -4.66
N ILE A 3 -41.33 -31.72 -3.94
CA ILE A 3 -42.69 -31.48 -4.39
C ILE A 3 -42.97 -29.98 -4.24
N SER A 4 -43.17 -29.26 -5.34
CA SER A 4 -43.57 -27.85 -5.35
C SER A 4 -45.08 -27.79 -5.46
N ILE A 5 -45.77 -27.32 -4.41
CA ILE A 5 -47.21 -27.10 -4.39
C ILE A 5 -47.48 -25.69 -4.87
N SER A 6 -48.26 -25.52 -5.90
CA SER A 6 -48.59 -24.18 -6.44
C SER A 6 -49.61 -23.45 -5.56
N GLY A 7 -49.60 -22.11 -5.58
CA GLY A 7 -50.60 -21.31 -4.85
C GLY A 7 -52.05 -21.59 -5.24
N ARG A 8 -52.30 -22.09 -6.48
CA ARG A 8 -53.64 -22.51 -6.94
C ARG A 8 -54.11 -23.81 -6.26
N GLU A 9 -53.19 -24.78 -6.06
CA GLU A 9 -53.50 -26.02 -5.37
C GLU A 9 -53.77 -25.78 -3.88
N ILE A 10 -52.99 -24.86 -3.25
CA ILE A 10 -53.29 -24.43 -1.88
C ILE A 10 -54.68 -23.77 -1.81
N ALA A 11 -54.99 -22.83 -2.70
CA ALA A 11 -56.29 -22.15 -2.70
C ALA A 11 -57.49 -23.09 -2.96
N ALA A 12 -57.30 -24.16 -3.73
CA ALA A 12 -58.35 -25.14 -3.98
C ALA A 12 -58.62 -26.04 -2.76
N ALA A 13 -57.60 -26.32 -1.91
CA ALA A 13 -57.73 -27.18 -0.74
C ALA A 13 -58.31 -26.47 0.49
N LEU A 14 -58.39 -25.10 0.50
CA LEU A 14 -58.86 -24.32 1.63
C LEU A 14 -60.38 -24.23 1.72
N THR A 15 -60.96 -24.29 2.91
CA THR A 15 -62.38 -24.01 3.18
C THR A 15 -62.67 -22.50 2.96
N LYS A 16 -63.93 -22.11 2.87
CA LYS A 16 -64.32 -20.68 2.65
C LYS A 16 -63.74 -19.72 3.73
N THR A 17 -63.77 -20.15 4.98
CA THR A 17 -63.18 -19.43 6.12
C THR A 17 -61.66 -19.29 5.97
N GLN A 18 -60.97 -20.41 5.72
CA GLN A 18 -59.52 -20.46 5.53
C GLN A 18 -59.07 -19.62 4.30
N ARG A 19 -59.87 -19.50 3.24
CA ARG A 19 -59.58 -18.60 2.11
C ARG A 19 -59.63 -17.16 2.53
N GLY A 20 -60.57 -16.77 3.41
CA GLY A 20 -60.67 -15.42 3.96
C GLY A 20 -59.43 -15.08 4.81
N ASP A 21 -59.05 -15.98 5.72
CA ASP A 21 -57.86 -15.82 6.55
C ASP A 21 -56.56 -15.80 5.72
N HIS A 22 -56.43 -16.67 4.73
CA HIS A 22 -55.31 -16.70 3.80
C HIS A 22 -55.19 -15.39 3.02
N GLY A 23 -56.32 -14.84 2.57
CA GLY A 23 -56.34 -13.56 1.88
C GLY A 23 -55.92 -12.37 2.78
N ARG A 24 -56.39 -12.38 4.04
CA ARG A 24 -55.98 -11.37 5.06
C ARG A 24 -54.49 -11.48 5.37
N LEU A 25 -53.98 -12.68 5.70
CA LEU A 25 -52.59 -12.92 6.02
C LEU A 25 -51.64 -12.57 4.88
N ASN A 26 -52.03 -12.85 3.62
CA ASN A 26 -51.21 -12.44 2.48
C ASN A 26 -51.15 -10.93 2.30
N LYS A 27 -52.21 -10.19 2.61
CA LYS A 27 -52.17 -8.72 2.61
C LYS A 27 -51.26 -8.19 3.72
N GLU A 28 -51.38 -8.70 4.92
CA GLU A 28 -50.52 -8.37 6.07
C GLU A 28 -49.05 -8.69 5.74
N LEU A 29 -48.77 -9.84 5.15
CA LEU A 29 -47.42 -10.26 4.73
C LEU A 29 -46.84 -9.29 3.68
N THR A 30 -47.66 -8.81 2.76
CA THR A 30 -47.22 -7.84 1.74
C THR A 30 -46.86 -6.51 2.38
N VAL A 31 -47.68 -6.01 3.31
CA VAL A 31 -47.40 -4.78 4.07
C VAL A 31 -46.09 -4.91 4.84
N VAL A 32 -45.91 -5.99 5.60
CA VAL A 32 -44.67 -6.23 6.35
C VAL A 32 -43.46 -6.36 5.43
N ARG A 33 -43.59 -6.98 4.27
CA ARG A 33 -42.48 -7.06 3.30
C ARG A 33 -42.10 -5.70 2.74
N ASP A 34 -43.09 -4.84 2.46
CA ASP A 34 -42.84 -3.48 1.98
C ASP A 34 -42.19 -2.62 3.08
N GLU A 35 -42.64 -2.74 4.32
CA GLU A 35 -41.99 -2.09 5.47
C GLU A 35 -40.53 -2.56 5.65
N ILE A 36 -40.27 -3.85 5.58
CA ILE A 36 -38.90 -4.40 5.64
C ILE A 36 -38.05 -3.84 4.50
N LYS A 37 -38.58 -3.77 3.29
CA LYS A 37 -37.90 -3.21 2.13
C LYS A 37 -37.55 -1.73 2.35
N ASP A 38 -38.48 -0.94 2.88
CA ASP A 38 -38.25 0.47 3.20
C ASP A 38 -37.24 0.67 4.32
N LEU A 39 -37.31 -0.15 5.36
CA LEU A 39 -36.31 -0.15 6.45
C LEU A 39 -34.93 -0.54 5.96
N MET A 40 -34.85 -1.56 5.10
CA MET A 40 -33.57 -1.97 4.47
C MET A 40 -33.00 -0.89 3.53
N ALA A 41 -33.86 -0.14 2.85
CA ALA A 41 -33.43 0.98 2.01
C ALA A 41 -32.90 2.17 2.85
N LYS A 42 -33.46 2.39 4.04
CA LYS A 42 -33.05 3.43 5.00
C LYS A 42 -31.88 3.00 5.90
N ALA A 43 -31.64 1.69 6.03
CA ALA A 43 -30.54 1.16 6.83
C ALA A 43 -29.19 1.60 6.25
N PRO A 44 -28.23 2.01 7.10
CA PRO A 44 -26.88 2.26 6.64
C PRO A 44 -26.36 1.02 5.90
N GLN A 45 -25.88 1.18 4.68
CA GLN A 45 -25.28 0.06 3.97
C GLN A 45 -24.11 -0.46 4.79
N ALA A 46 -24.20 -1.71 5.22
CA ALA A 46 -23.12 -2.36 5.94
C ALA A 46 -21.85 -2.34 5.08
N THR A 47 -20.78 -1.75 5.60
CA THR A 47 -19.50 -1.75 4.93
C THR A 47 -19.03 -3.19 4.79
N LYS A 48 -18.94 -3.69 3.55
CA LYS A 48 -18.37 -5.00 3.29
C LYS A 48 -16.87 -4.94 3.50
N VAL A 49 -16.37 -5.77 4.40
CA VAL A 49 -14.93 -5.91 4.66
C VAL A 49 -14.48 -7.32 4.33
N TYR A 50 -13.25 -7.46 3.86
CA TYR A 50 -12.63 -8.77 3.75
C TYR A 50 -12.35 -9.31 5.14
N THR A 51 -12.82 -10.51 5.41
CA THR A 51 -12.56 -11.19 6.68
C THR A 51 -12.15 -12.64 6.44
N VAL A 52 -11.53 -13.23 7.45
CA VAL A 52 -11.18 -14.64 7.44
C VAL A 52 -12.42 -15.47 7.77
N ASN A 53 -12.76 -16.41 6.89
CA ASN A 53 -13.77 -17.42 7.19
C ASN A 53 -13.05 -18.66 7.77
N PRO A 54 -13.19 -18.93 9.09
CA PRO A 54 -12.52 -20.06 9.71
C PRO A 54 -12.99 -21.38 9.08
N LYS A 55 -12.05 -22.24 8.73
CA LYS A 55 -12.32 -23.60 8.30
C LYS A 55 -11.76 -24.59 9.33
N LYS A 56 -12.33 -25.78 9.39
CA LYS A 56 -11.70 -26.89 10.12
C LYS A 56 -10.36 -27.17 9.42
N PRO A 57 -9.23 -27.07 10.11
CA PRO A 57 -7.93 -27.30 9.48
C PRO A 57 -7.72 -28.79 9.23
N ASP A 58 -7.12 -29.11 8.10
CA ASP A 58 -6.65 -30.45 7.82
C ASP A 58 -5.46 -30.80 8.74
N VAL A 59 -5.35 -32.05 9.10
CA VAL A 59 -4.22 -32.55 9.88
C VAL A 59 -3.02 -32.68 8.96
N THR A 60 -1.98 -31.93 9.26
CA THR A 60 -0.71 -31.98 8.52
C THR A 60 0.16 -33.10 9.08
N GLN A 61 0.65 -33.99 8.20
CA GLN A 61 1.56 -35.07 8.58
C GLN A 61 3.01 -34.58 8.57
N ILE A 62 3.79 -35.07 9.52
CA ILE A 62 5.26 -34.97 9.48
C ILE A 62 5.76 -36.15 8.64
N LEU A 63 6.53 -35.88 7.61
CA LEU A 63 6.96 -36.88 6.63
C LEU A 63 8.44 -37.23 6.84
N ASP A 64 8.78 -38.54 6.78
CA ASP A 64 10.17 -38.97 6.74
C ASP A 64 10.84 -38.47 5.44
N ARG A 65 11.83 -37.59 5.59
CA ARG A 65 12.56 -36.96 4.47
C ARG A 65 11.66 -36.42 3.35
N GLY A 66 10.45 -35.96 3.71
CA GLY A 66 9.48 -35.41 2.75
C GLY A 66 8.69 -36.45 1.94
N SER A 67 8.85 -37.73 2.21
CA SER A 67 8.12 -38.79 1.52
C SER A 67 6.66 -38.86 1.96
N VAL A 68 5.72 -38.57 1.08
CA VAL A 68 4.28 -38.62 1.35
C VAL A 68 3.77 -40.05 1.74
N LEU A 69 4.55 -41.09 1.37
CA LEU A 69 4.23 -42.49 1.69
C LEU A 69 4.75 -42.91 3.07
N LYS A 70 5.50 -42.05 3.76
CA LYS A 70 6.09 -42.37 5.07
C LYS A 70 5.78 -41.29 6.10
N PRO A 71 4.53 -41.17 6.56
CA PRO A 71 4.22 -40.26 7.65
C PRO A 71 4.77 -40.82 8.96
N ILE A 72 5.45 -39.98 9.75
CA ILE A 72 6.06 -40.36 11.06
C ILE A 72 5.36 -39.69 12.24
N GLY A 73 4.35 -38.84 11.99
CA GLY A 73 3.58 -38.20 13.04
C GLY A 73 2.68 -37.10 12.52
N GLN A 74 1.99 -36.44 13.44
CA GLN A 74 1.15 -35.27 13.12
C GLN A 74 1.82 -33.99 13.59
N ALA A 75 1.82 -32.97 12.74
CA ALA A 75 2.29 -31.64 13.10
C ALA A 75 1.30 -30.98 14.06
N VAL A 76 1.80 -30.48 15.17
CA VAL A 76 1.05 -29.65 16.11
C VAL A 76 1.35 -28.16 15.87
N PRO A 77 0.36 -27.26 16.10
CA PRO A 77 0.61 -25.83 15.98
C PRO A 77 1.71 -25.37 16.98
N SER A 78 2.73 -24.74 16.47
CA SER A 78 3.86 -24.28 17.28
C SER A 78 4.48 -23.01 16.74
N GLY A 79 5.26 -22.32 17.55
CA GLY A 79 6.17 -21.26 17.16
C GLY A 79 7.48 -21.81 16.57
N ILE A 80 8.46 -20.94 16.36
CA ILE A 80 9.79 -21.31 15.87
C ILE A 80 10.64 -21.81 17.03
N VAL A 81 10.97 -23.09 17.04
CA VAL A 81 11.74 -23.76 18.12
C VAL A 81 13.14 -23.17 18.31
N ALA A 82 13.74 -22.60 17.26
CA ALA A 82 15.04 -21.95 17.36
C ALA A 82 15.06 -20.70 18.24
N ILE A 83 13.88 -20.07 18.48
CA ILE A 83 13.74 -18.90 19.34
C ILE A 83 13.55 -19.38 20.79
N LYS A 84 14.66 -19.54 21.49
CA LYS A 84 14.67 -20.07 22.88
C LYS A 84 14.03 -19.15 23.92
N ALA A 85 13.91 -17.85 23.63
CA ALA A 85 13.39 -16.86 24.56
C ALA A 85 11.90 -16.96 24.84
N VAL A 86 11.13 -17.63 23.96
CA VAL A 86 9.67 -17.84 24.10
C VAL A 86 9.37 -19.31 23.86
N ASN A 87 8.53 -19.90 24.71
CA ASN A 87 8.09 -21.27 24.50
C ASN A 87 7.40 -21.40 23.14
N ALA A 88 7.90 -22.31 22.30
CA ALA A 88 7.34 -22.57 20.98
C ALA A 88 6.13 -23.50 21.03
N ASP A 89 5.93 -24.26 22.10
CA ASP A 89 4.76 -25.11 22.26
C ASP A 89 3.52 -24.27 22.61
N PHE A 90 2.49 -24.39 21.79
CA PHE A 90 1.22 -23.69 22.01
C PHE A 90 0.25 -24.47 22.90
N GLY A 91 0.56 -25.73 23.25
CA GLY A 91 -0.33 -26.61 24.00
C GLY A 91 -1.58 -26.98 23.21
N LEU A 92 -1.54 -26.97 21.88
CA LEU A 92 -2.67 -27.27 21.01
C LEU A 92 -2.50 -28.61 20.32
N LEU A 93 -3.63 -29.31 20.15
CA LEU A 93 -3.67 -30.56 19.36
C LEU A 93 -3.58 -30.27 17.85
N ALA A 94 -3.19 -31.27 17.07
CA ALA A 94 -3.09 -31.19 15.61
C ALA A 94 -4.40 -30.81 14.91
N ASN A 95 -5.55 -31.05 15.51
CA ASN A 95 -6.88 -30.71 14.99
C ASN A 95 -7.50 -29.46 15.66
N ALA A 96 -6.72 -28.68 16.42
CA ALA A 96 -7.21 -27.50 17.11
C ALA A 96 -7.89 -26.50 16.12
N PRO A 97 -8.95 -25.81 16.52
CA PRO A 97 -9.65 -24.85 15.68
C PRO A 97 -8.74 -23.73 15.14
N ASP A 98 -8.95 -23.31 13.90
CA ASP A 98 -8.13 -22.28 13.22
C ASP A 98 -8.01 -20.98 14.03
N GLY A 99 -9.10 -20.51 14.65
CA GLY A 99 -9.08 -19.31 15.48
C GLY A 99 -8.13 -19.43 16.69
N GLN A 100 -8.07 -20.60 17.34
CA GLN A 100 -7.15 -20.82 18.46
C GLN A 100 -5.69 -20.85 17.99
N ARG A 101 -5.41 -21.50 16.84
CA ARG A 101 -4.07 -21.55 16.24
C ARG A 101 -3.58 -20.14 15.91
N ARG A 102 -4.41 -19.32 15.26
CA ARG A 102 -4.08 -17.94 14.90
C ARG A 102 -3.85 -17.08 16.13
N LYS A 103 -4.71 -17.19 17.13
CA LYS A 103 -4.55 -16.47 18.39
C LYS A 103 -3.24 -16.81 19.08
N LYS A 104 -2.93 -18.09 19.25
CA LYS A 104 -1.67 -18.52 19.89
C LYS A 104 -0.43 -18.08 19.12
N LEU A 105 -0.47 -18.15 17.79
CA LEU A 105 0.61 -17.65 16.94
C LEU A 105 0.78 -16.13 17.12
N ALA A 106 -0.30 -15.37 17.14
CA ALA A 106 -0.25 -13.92 17.37
C ALA A 106 0.32 -13.59 18.75
N ASP A 107 -0.15 -14.25 19.80
CA ASP A 107 0.37 -14.11 21.18
C ASP A 107 1.87 -14.42 21.26
N TRP A 108 2.32 -15.45 20.53
CA TRP A 108 3.73 -15.84 20.49
C TRP A 108 4.59 -14.81 19.71
N ILE A 109 4.11 -14.33 18.54
CA ILE A 109 4.83 -13.33 17.73
C ILE A 109 5.01 -12.04 18.53
N THR A 110 3.96 -11.58 19.22
CA THR A 110 3.94 -10.31 19.96
C THR A 110 4.40 -10.44 21.40
N HIS A 111 4.88 -11.62 21.83
CA HIS A 111 5.37 -11.83 23.16
C HIS A 111 6.58 -10.93 23.45
N LYS A 112 6.61 -10.32 24.65
CA LYS A 112 7.67 -9.34 25.03
C LYS A 112 9.09 -9.89 24.92
N ALA A 113 9.28 -11.17 25.20
CA ALA A 113 10.58 -11.84 25.09
C ALA A 113 10.90 -12.30 23.65
N ASN A 114 9.97 -12.17 22.68
CA ASN A 114 10.28 -12.53 21.29
C ASN A 114 11.16 -11.43 20.65
N PRO A 115 12.42 -11.75 20.31
CA PRO A 115 13.35 -10.72 19.81
C PRO A 115 13.09 -10.33 18.36
N LEU A 116 12.29 -11.11 17.61
CA LEU A 116 12.17 -10.91 16.16
C LEU A 116 11.17 -9.84 15.78
N PHE A 117 9.98 -9.79 16.40
CA PHE A 117 8.93 -8.90 15.97
C PHE A 117 9.37 -7.44 15.98
N GLY A 118 9.92 -6.97 17.11
CA GLY A 118 10.43 -5.61 17.24
C GLY A 118 11.56 -5.30 16.27
N ARG A 119 12.52 -6.21 16.11
CA ARG A 119 13.66 -6.04 15.19
C ARG A 119 13.21 -6.00 13.72
N VAL A 120 12.34 -6.94 13.30
CA VAL A 120 11.86 -7.01 11.91
C VAL A 120 11.10 -5.75 11.54
N MET A 121 10.17 -5.30 12.40
CA MET A 121 9.38 -4.10 12.12
C MET A 121 10.23 -2.84 12.14
N SER A 122 11.14 -2.69 13.10
CA SER A 122 12.07 -1.55 13.17
C SER A 122 12.99 -1.52 11.95
N ASN A 123 13.51 -2.67 11.51
CA ASN A 123 14.34 -2.76 10.32
C ASN A 123 13.58 -2.38 9.04
N ARG A 124 12.30 -2.77 8.91
CA ARG A 124 11.46 -2.39 7.77
C ARG A 124 11.18 -0.89 7.74
N ILE A 125 10.83 -0.30 8.88
CA ILE A 125 10.58 1.15 8.98
C ILE A 125 11.87 1.91 8.67
N TRP A 126 13.01 1.47 9.20
CA TRP A 126 14.32 2.02 8.88
C TRP A 126 14.63 1.94 7.38
N HIS A 127 14.42 0.76 6.78
CA HIS A 127 14.63 0.53 5.35
C HIS A 127 13.86 1.53 4.47
N TYR A 128 12.58 1.78 4.79
CA TYR A 128 11.78 2.74 4.02
C TYR A 128 12.26 4.19 4.14
N HIS A 129 12.89 4.55 5.26
CA HIS A 129 13.44 5.90 5.44
C HIS A 129 14.82 6.07 4.82
N PHE A 130 15.70 5.08 4.93
CA PHE A 130 17.10 5.18 4.51
C PHE A 130 17.41 4.48 3.18
N GLY A 131 16.44 3.77 2.60
CA GLY A 131 16.61 3.01 1.36
C GLY A 131 17.28 1.63 1.55
N ALA A 132 17.92 1.40 2.71
CA ALA A 132 18.50 0.12 3.10
C ALA A 132 18.20 -0.19 4.57
N GLY A 133 17.96 -1.44 4.91
CA GLY A 133 17.78 -1.88 6.30
C GLY A 133 19.10 -1.94 7.06
N LEU A 134 19.03 -1.88 8.38
CA LEU A 134 20.15 -2.24 9.25
C LEU A 134 20.56 -3.71 9.01
N ILE A 135 19.58 -4.59 8.75
CA ILE A 135 19.73 -5.89 8.11
C ILE A 135 19.24 -5.76 6.68
N ASN A 136 20.13 -6.02 5.71
CA ASN A 136 19.84 -5.79 4.29
C ASN A 136 18.98 -6.91 3.66
N THR A 137 18.69 -7.96 4.40
CA THR A 137 17.74 -9.04 4.03
C THR A 137 16.47 -8.95 4.87
N PRO A 138 15.51 -8.04 4.57
CA PRO A 138 14.40 -7.71 5.47
C PRO A 138 13.41 -8.86 5.71
N ASN A 139 13.45 -9.91 4.90
CA ASN A 139 12.65 -11.13 5.06
C ASN A 139 13.45 -12.30 5.61
N ASP A 140 14.75 -12.13 5.86
CA ASP A 140 15.60 -13.19 6.40
C ASP A 140 16.47 -12.66 7.55
N PHE A 141 16.08 -13.01 8.75
CA PHE A 141 16.79 -12.76 10.02
C PHE A 141 17.44 -14.04 10.56
N GLY A 142 17.48 -15.07 9.74
CA GLY A 142 18.09 -16.36 10.05
C GLY A 142 19.57 -16.45 9.64
N PHE A 143 20.06 -17.69 9.54
CA PHE A 143 21.46 -17.98 9.23
C PHE A 143 21.90 -17.52 7.84
N SER A 144 20.98 -17.52 6.85
CA SER A 144 21.26 -17.07 5.48
C SER A 144 21.13 -15.56 5.33
N GLY A 145 20.57 -14.87 6.32
CA GLY A 145 20.41 -13.43 6.33
C GLY A 145 21.72 -12.69 6.60
N THR A 146 21.76 -11.41 6.20
CA THR A 146 22.92 -10.54 6.48
C THR A 146 22.96 -10.15 7.96
N LYS A 147 24.18 -10.02 8.50
CA LYS A 147 24.36 -9.47 9.86
C LYS A 147 23.99 -7.98 9.87
N PRO A 148 23.42 -7.47 10.97
CA PRO A 148 23.09 -6.06 11.09
C PRO A 148 24.34 -5.18 11.04
N SER A 149 24.27 -4.06 10.31
CA SER A 149 25.35 -3.06 10.26
C SER A 149 25.55 -2.39 11.63
N HIS A 150 24.49 -2.16 12.37
CA HIS A 150 24.47 -1.52 13.67
C HIS A 150 23.59 -2.32 14.65
N PRO A 151 24.10 -3.42 15.25
CA PRO A 151 23.29 -4.33 16.06
C PRO A 151 22.68 -3.62 17.28
N LYS A 152 23.44 -2.80 17.99
CA LYS A 152 22.96 -2.06 19.16
C LYS A 152 21.84 -1.06 18.80
N LEU A 153 21.90 -0.44 17.62
CA LEU A 153 20.86 0.46 17.15
C LEU A 153 19.58 -0.31 16.81
N LEU A 154 19.71 -1.47 16.17
CA LEU A 154 18.55 -2.30 15.87
C LEU A 154 17.82 -2.75 17.14
N ASP A 155 18.60 -3.16 18.16
CA ASP A 155 18.05 -3.57 19.46
C ASP A 155 17.38 -2.39 20.19
N HIS A 156 18.01 -1.24 20.17
CA HIS A 156 17.44 -0.01 20.74
C HIS A 156 16.13 0.41 20.08
N LEU A 157 16.06 0.40 18.74
CA LEU A 157 14.83 0.71 18.02
C LEU A 157 13.73 -0.32 18.32
N ALA A 158 14.07 -1.61 18.44
CA ALA A 158 13.13 -2.65 18.79
C ALA A 158 12.58 -2.46 20.22
N SER A 159 13.42 -2.08 21.19
CA SER A 159 13.01 -1.76 22.57
C SER A 159 12.09 -0.56 22.63
N ILE A 160 12.45 0.56 21.96
CA ILE A 160 11.60 1.76 21.90
C ILE A 160 10.24 1.42 21.27
N PHE A 161 10.23 0.60 20.22
CA PHE A 161 8.98 0.21 19.56
C PHE A 161 8.06 -0.56 20.49
N ALA A 162 8.61 -1.47 21.31
CA ALA A 162 7.86 -2.19 22.33
C ALA A 162 7.39 -1.27 23.47
N GLU A 163 8.25 -0.38 23.99
CA GLU A 163 7.94 0.60 25.02
C GLU A 163 6.80 1.56 24.59
N LYS A 164 6.78 1.94 23.31
CA LYS A 164 5.73 2.78 22.71
C LYS A 164 4.51 1.97 22.29
N GLN A 165 4.29 0.79 22.87
CA GLN A 165 3.12 -0.07 22.62
C GLN A 165 2.92 -0.38 21.13
N TRP A 166 3.99 -0.67 20.42
CA TRP A 166 4.01 -0.99 18.99
C TRP A 166 3.47 0.14 18.10
N SER A 167 3.60 1.40 18.54
CA SER A 167 3.18 2.56 17.77
C SER A 167 4.14 2.85 16.62
N MET A 168 3.75 2.49 15.41
CA MET A 168 4.51 2.81 14.19
C MET A 168 4.73 4.32 14.05
N LYS A 169 3.74 5.15 14.36
CA LYS A 169 3.88 6.62 14.31
C LYS A 169 4.93 7.15 15.27
N ALA A 170 5.02 6.58 16.47
CA ALA A 170 6.05 6.96 17.43
C ALA A 170 7.45 6.60 16.94
N LEU A 171 7.61 5.41 16.34
CA LEU A 171 8.89 4.97 15.79
C LEU A 171 9.29 5.79 14.55
N HIS A 172 8.36 6.09 13.64
CA HIS A 172 8.60 7.02 12.53
C HIS A 172 9.09 8.38 13.03
N ARG A 173 8.40 8.97 13.99
CA ARG A 173 8.80 10.26 14.58
C ARG A 173 10.20 10.17 15.18
N TYR A 174 10.49 9.13 15.95
CA TYR A 174 11.80 8.94 16.58
C TYR A 174 12.94 8.90 15.55
N ILE A 175 12.77 8.16 14.45
CA ILE A 175 13.74 8.05 13.37
C ILE A 175 13.89 9.40 12.64
N LEU A 176 12.79 10.03 12.24
CA LEU A 176 12.80 11.26 11.43
C LEU A 176 13.36 12.48 12.17
N THR A 177 13.24 12.51 13.50
CA THR A 177 13.82 13.59 14.32
C THR A 177 15.28 13.36 14.71
N SER A 178 15.84 12.19 14.38
CA SER A 178 17.25 11.85 14.69
C SER A 178 18.23 12.72 13.87
N ALA A 179 19.40 13.00 14.46
CA ALA A 179 20.49 13.67 13.76
C ALA A 179 20.91 12.89 12.50
N THR A 180 20.90 11.57 12.55
CA THR A 180 21.25 10.69 11.43
C THR A 180 20.32 10.90 10.21
N TYR A 181 19.01 11.04 10.43
CA TYR A 181 18.08 11.29 9.32
C TYR A 181 18.20 12.71 8.77
N ARG A 182 18.51 13.67 9.62
CA ARG A 182 18.61 15.09 9.28
C ARG A 182 19.96 15.51 8.68
N GLN A 183 20.86 14.57 8.42
CA GLN A 183 22.12 14.83 7.75
C GLN A 183 21.91 15.31 6.30
N ALA A 184 22.84 16.12 5.79
CA ALA A 184 22.88 16.47 4.39
C ALA A 184 23.21 15.23 3.51
N SER A 185 22.73 15.24 2.27
CA SER A 185 23.03 14.18 1.28
C SER A 185 24.36 14.40 0.55
N LYS A 186 24.98 15.59 0.71
CA LYS A 186 26.20 15.95 0.00
C LYS A 186 27.36 15.01 0.38
N ALA A 187 27.93 14.37 -0.61
CA ALA A 187 29.12 13.54 -0.42
C ALA A 187 30.37 14.40 -0.19
N ASN A 188 31.32 13.85 0.59
CA ASN A 188 32.66 14.43 0.76
C ASN A 188 33.73 13.38 0.41
N PRO A 189 34.95 13.79 -0.03
CA PRO A 189 35.99 12.85 -0.44
C PRO A 189 36.42 11.87 0.64
N LYS A 190 36.52 12.33 1.89
CA LYS A 190 36.90 11.48 3.04
C LYS A 190 35.87 10.39 3.32
N GLY A 191 34.59 10.72 3.33
CA GLY A 191 33.53 9.75 3.51
C GLY A 191 33.48 8.71 2.37
N LEU A 192 33.65 9.18 1.13
CA LEU A 192 33.70 8.28 -0.04
C LEU A 192 34.88 7.32 -0.01
N SER A 193 36.07 7.75 0.47
CA SER A 193 37.24 6.88 0.56
C SER A 193 37.13 5.80 1.65
N ILE A 194 36.37 6.07 2.73
CA ILE A 194 36.22 5.15 3.86
C ILE A 194 35.01 4.24 3.68
N ASP A 195 33.89 4.79 3.25
CA ASP A 195 32.60 4.10 3.15
C ASP A 195 31.77 4.62 1.98
N ALA A 196 32.19 4.29 0.75
CA ALA A 196 31.53 4.72 -0.47
C ALA A 196 30.04 4.30 -0.50
N GLY A 197 29.71 3.13 0.05
CA GLY A 197 28.36 2.58 0.15
C GLY A 197 27.50 3.22 1.23
N ASN A 198 28.04 4.14 2.01
CA ASN A 198 27.34 4.82 3.13
C ASN A 198 26.70 3.85 4.13
N ARG A 199 27.33 2.72 4.35
CA ARG A 199 26.85 1.70 5.30
C ARG A 199 26.91 2.19 6.76
N LEU A 200 27.85 3.09 7.06
CA LEU A 200 28.04 3.69 8.37
C LEU A 200 27.22 4.97 8.57
N LEU A 201 26.40 5.35 7.58
CA LEU A 201 25.44 6.45 7.66
C LEU A 201 26.10 7.82 7.94
N TRP A 202 27.22 8.13 7.27
CA TRP A 202 27.92 9.41 7.41
C TRP A 202 27.24 10.55 6.64
N ARG A 203 26.21 10.25 5.80
CA ARG A 203 25.31 11.18 5.12
C ARG A 203 23.94 10.54 4.96
N ILE A 204 22.91 11.28 4.57
CA ILE A 204 21.67 10.69 4.08
C ILE A 204 21.86 10.23 2.62
N ASN A 205 21.38 9.05 2.26
CA ASN A 205 21.40 8.61 0.87
C ASN A 205 20.30 9.32 0.07
N PRO A 206 20.61 9.86 -1.12
CA PRO A 206 19.57 10.23 -2.07
C PRO A 206 18.70 9.02 -2.38
N ARG A 207 17.39 9.19 -2.32
CA ARG A 207 16.43 8.14 -2.56
C ARG A 207 15.48 8.53 -3.70
N ARG A 208 15.32 7.66 -4.69
CA ARG A 208 14.27 7.86 -5.70
C ARG A 208 12.89 7.67 -5.04
N MET A 209 11.95 8.54 -5.39
CA MET A 209 10.55 8.36 -4.99
C MET A 209 10.00 7.02 -5.51
N ALA A 210 9.21 6.34 -4.69
CA ALA A 210 8.43 5.20 -5.16
C ALA A 210 7.37 5.67 -6.17
N ALA A 211 6.91 4.78 -7.02
CA ALA A 211 5.93 5.09 -8.07
C ALA A 211 4.67 5.77 -7.52
N GLU A 212 4.19 5.29 -6.37
CA GLU A 212 3.02 5.84 -5.68
C GLU A 212 3.31 7.23 -5.09
N GLU A 213 4.50 7.43 -4.50
CA GLU A 213 4.94 8.73 -4.00
C GLU A 213 5.04 9.74 -5.14
N MET A 214 5.63 9.34 -6.27
CA MET A 214 5.77 10.19 -7.44
C MET A 214 4.41 10.63 -8.00
N ARG A 215 3.45 9.71 -8.13
CA ARG A 215 2.09 10.03 -8.56
C ARG A 215 1.39 10.99 -7.59
N ASP A 216 1.48 10.72 -6.30
CA ASP A 216 0.86 11.55 -5.26
C ASP A 216 1.52 12.94 -5.20
N THR A 217 2.84 13.03 -5.42
CA THR A 217 3.58 14.30 -5.49
C THR A 217 3.14 15.12 -6.71
N MET A 218 2.99 14.51 -7.89
CA MET A 218 2.46 15.20 -9.07
C MET A 218 1.06 15.76 -8.82
N LEU A 219 0.18 15.02 -8.15
CA LEU A 219 -1.14 15.50 -7.75
C LEU A 219 -1.05 16.67 -6.76
N ALA A 220 -0.16 16.59 -5.77
CA ALA A 220 0.01 17.65 -4.78
C ALA A 220 0.56 18.94 -5.42
N VAL A 221 1.59 18.83 -6.24
CA VAL A 221 2.23 19.95 -6.95
C VAL A 221 1.24 20.61 -7.90
N SER A 222 0.44 19.84 -8.62
CA SER A 222 -0.60 20.37 -9.51
C SER A 222 -1.84 20.93 -8.78
N GLY A 223 -1.90 20.86 -7.45
CA GLY A 223 -3.06 21.32 -6.65
C GLY A 223 -4.29 20.43 -6.74
N LYS A 224 -4.14 19.19 -7.25
CA LYS A 224 -5.27 18.27 -7.46
C LYS A 224 -5.40 17.17 -6.40
N LEU A 225 -4.41 17.00 -5.53
CA LEU A 225 -4.43 15.95 -4.52
C LEU A 225 -5.60 16.09 -3.55
N SER A 226 -6.49 15.10 -3.53
CA SER A 226 -7.49 14.97 -2.48
C SER A 226 -6.86 14.35 -1.22
N THR A 227 -6.96 15.06 -0.10
CA THR A 227 -6.47 14.62 1.20
C THR A 227 -7.50 13.82 2.01
N GLN A 228 -8.65 13.50 1.41
CA GLN A 228 -9.70 12.71 2.06
C GLN A 228 -9.17 11.37 2.55
N LEU A 229 -9.32 11.11 3.84
CA LEU A 229 -8.91 9.87 4.48
C LEU A 229 -10.08 8.88 4.59
N GLY A 230 -9.76 7.59 4.47
CA GLY A 230 -10.73 6.51 4.66
C GLY A 230 -11.73 6.35 3.51
N GLY A 231 -12.75 5.54 3.74
CA GLY A 231 -13.78 5.25 2.75
C GLY A 231 -13.36 4.25 1.66
N VAL A 232 -14.25 4.06 0.70
CA VAL A 232 -14.04 3.13 -0.43
C VAL A 232 -12.93 3.65 -1.35
N GLY A 233 -12.05 2.76 -1.83
CA GLY A 233 -11.02 3.09 -2.80
C GLY A 233 -11.61 3.48 -4.16
N TYR A 234 -10.88 4.30 -4.91
CA TYR A 234 -11.28 4.66 -6.27
C TYR A 234 -10.85 3.60 -7.28
N ARG A 235 -11.59 3.54 -8.40
CA ARG A 235 -11.30 2.65 -9.51
C ARG A 235 -10.91 3.46 -10.74
N ASP A 236 -9.77 3.11 -11.33
CA ASP A 236 -9.29 3.63 -12.60
C ASP A 236 -9.21 2.51 -13.66
N VAL A 237 -9.94 1.43 -13.41
CA VAL A 237 -10.06 0.28 -14.30
C VAL A 237 -11.52 -0.12 -14.48
N ARG A 238 -11.88 -0.52 -15.70
CA ARG A 238 -13.12 -1.19 -16.03
C ARG A 238 -12.87 -2.68 -16.04
N GLU A 239 -13.60 -3.40 -15.20
CA GLU A 239 -13.58 -4.85 -15.16
C GLU A 239 -14.58 -5.43 -16.14
N TYR A 240 -14.18 -6.45 -16.88
CA TYR A 240 -15.06 -7.27 -17.70
C TYR A 240 -14.65 -8.74 -17.61
N LYS A 241 -15.63 -9.63 -17.90
CA LYS A 241 -15.41 -11.08 -17.88
C LYS A 241 -15.38 -11.60 -19.30
N PHE A 242 -14.41 -12.43 -19.60
CA PHE A 242 -14.34 -13.16 -20.87
C PHE A 242 -13.87 -14.59 -20.60
N LYS A 243 -14.63 -15.57 -21.09
CA LYS A 243 -14.36 -17.02 -20.90
C LYS A 243 -14.05 -17.41 -19.42
N GLY A 244 -14.81 -16.84 -18.48
CA GLY A 244 -14.66 -17.11 -17.04
C GLY A 244 -13.51 -16.38 -16.34
N SER A 245 -12.66 -15.69 -17.07
CA SER A 245 -11.55 -14.88 -16.52
C SER A 245 -11.92 -13.40 -16.42
N HIS A 246 -11.32 -12.71 -15.46
CA HIS A 246 -11.47 -11.27 -15.27
C HIS A 246 -10.38 -10.51 -16.01
N PHE A 247 -10.79 -9.51 -16.77
CA PHE A 247 -9.91 -8.59 -17.50
C PHE A 247 -10.16 -7.16 -17.05
N TYR A 248 -9.16 -6.30 -17.23
CA TYR A 248 -9.18 -4.93 -16.77
C TYR A 248 -8.64 -3.98 -17.83
N ASP A 249 -9.48 -3.03 -18.24
CA ASP A 249 -9.07 -1.91 -19.09
C ASP A 249 -8.80 -0.68 -18.22
N ILE A 250 -7.74 0.04 -18.50
CA ILE A 250 -7.42 1.28 -17.78
C ILE A 250 -8.41 2.37 -18.23
N ILE A 251 -9.03 3.04 -17.26
CA ILE A 251 -9.88 4.21 -17.46
C ILE A 251 -9.19 5.40 -16.82
N GLU A 252 -8.66 6.29 -17.63
CA GLU A 252 -8.16 7.58 -17.17
C GLU A 252 -9.23 8.65 -17.35
N GLN A 253 -9.72 9.19 -16.25
CA GLN A 253 -10.73 10.24 -16.23
C GLN A 253 -10.29 11.37 -15.30
N ASP A 254 -10.74 12.60 -15.58
CA ASP A 254 -10.51 13.77 -14.73
C ASP A 254 -11.55 13.86 -13.61
N LYS A 255 -11.85 12.73 -12.98
CA LYS A 255 -12.76 12.66 -11.84
C LYS A 255 -12.02 12.93 -10.53
N GLN A 256 -12.62 13.77 -9.68
CA GLN A 256 -12.10 14.09 -8.36
C GLN A 256 -11.77 12.85 -7.52
N GLU A 257 -12.53 11.77 -7.69
CA GLU A 257 -12.30 10.49 -7.02
C GLU A 257 -10.93 9.88 -7.36
N GLN A 258 -10.44 10.07 -8.59
CA GLN A 258 -9.14 9.55 -9.05
C GLN A 258 -7.96 10.43 -8.61
N PHE A 259 -8.21 11.59 -8.03
CA PHE A 259 -7.17 12.48 -7.50
C PHE A 259 -6.81 12.19 -6.03
N ARG A 260 -7.34 11.12 -5.46
CA ARG A 260 -6.95 10.64 -4.14
C ARG A 260 -5.55 10.04 -4.15
N ARG A 261 -4.95 9.94 -2.95
CA ARG A 261 -3.66 9.26 -2.77
C ARG A 261 -3.70 7.84 -3.33
N THR A 262 -2.59 7.40 -3.91
CA THR A 262 -2.45 6.10 -4.57
C THR A 262 -2.76 4.91 -3.65
N ILE A 263 -2.58 5.05 -2.33
CA ILE A 263 -2.98 4.03 -1.35
C ILE A 263 -4.47 3.66 -1.40
N TYR A 264 -5.32 4.57 -1.90
CA TYR A 264 -6.76 4.33 -2.08
C TYR A 264 -7.13 3.77 -3.45
N ARG A 265 -6.13 3.51 -4.30
CA ARG A 265 -6.37 2.93 -5.62
C ARG A 265 -6.78 1.46 -5.50
N PHE A 266 -7.87 1.07 -6.18
CA PHE A 266 -8.20 -0.33 -6.37
C PHE A 266 -7.12 -1.01 -7.21
N SER A 267 -6.48 -2.05 -6.65
CA SER A 267 -5.36 -2.74 -7.28
C SER A 267 -5.68 -4.23 -7.47
N PRO A 268 -6.45 -4.59 -8.50
CA PRO A 268 -6.74 -6.00 -8.77
C PRO A 268 -5.50 -6.72 -9.30
N ARG A 269 -5.40 -8.01 -9.01
CA ARG A 269 -4.37 -8.87 -9.60
C ARG A 269 -4.57 -8.96 -11.11
N GLY A 270 -3.51 -8.86 -11.88
CA GLY A 270 -3.57 -8.94 -13.35
C GLY A 270 -3.93 -7.65 -14.08
N ALA A 271 -4.30 -6.56 -13.39
CA ALA A 271 -4.46 -5.26 -14.04
C ALA A 271 -3.11 -4.57 -14.24
N LYS A 272 -2.83 -4.15 -15.47
CA LYS A 272 -1.67 -3.32 -15.77
C LYS A 272 -1.83 -1.92 -15.14
N ARG A 273 -0.72 -1.34 -14.70
CA ARG A 273 -0.65 -0.04 -14.03
C ARG A 273 0.42 0.83 -14.69
N ASN A 274 0.26 1.20 -15.94
CA ASN A 274 1.29 1.76 -16.83
C ASN A 274 2.35 2.63 -16.12
N LEU A 275 1.94 3.74 -15.49
CA LEU A 275 2.87 4.61 -14.78
C LEU A 275 3.55 3.91 -13.58
N LEU A 276 2.75 3.23 -12.75
CA LEU A 276 3.25 2.60 -11.52
C LEU A 276 4.21 1.44 -11.84
N ASP A 277 3.84 0.58 -12.78
CA ASP A 277 4.65 -0.60 -13.16
C ASP A 277 5.98 -0.17 -13.82
N THR A 278 5.95 0.89 -14.64
CA THR A 278 7.17 1.46 -15.23
C THR A 278 8.16 1.97 -14.16
N PHE A 279 7.65 2.41 -13.01
CA PHE A 279 8.45 2.91 -11.89
C PHE A 279 8.58 1.91 -10.75
N ASP A 280 8.65 0.62 -11.07
CA ASP A 280 8.96 -0.49 -10.16
C ASP A 280 7.95 -0.66 -9.01
N CYS A 281 6.66 -0.30 -9.22
CA CYS A 281 5.63 -0.64 -8.23
C CYS A 281 5.52 -2.16 -8.11
N PRO A 282 5.61 -2.74 -6.90
CA PRO A 282 5.55 -4.17 -6.72
C PRO A 282 4.26 -4.78 -7.25
N ASP A 283 4.35 -5.97 -7.83
CA ASP A 283 3.20 -6.77 -8.21
C ASP A 283 2.42 -7.16 -6.95
N SER A 284 1.13 -6.84 -6.92
CA SER A 284 0.23 -7.15 -5.80
C SER A 284 -0.03 -8.65 -5.62
N SER A 285 0.38 -9.49 -6.56
CA SER A 285 0.26 -10.96 -6.49
C SER A 285 1.47 -11.65 -5.85
N ALA A 286 2.60 -10.95 -5.66
CA ALA A 286 3.84 -11.49 -5.15
C ALA A 286 4.35 -10.76 -3.89
N LEU A 287 5.14 -11.48 -3.09
CA LEU A 287 5.86 -10.87 -1.96
C LEU A 287 7.07 -10.08 -2.48
N ALA A 288 7.16 -8.81 -2.11
CA ALA A 288 8.30 -7.96 -2.42
C ALA A 288 8.96 -7.48 -1.12
N PRO A 289 9.99 -8.18 -0.63
CA PRO A 289 10.70 -7.80 0.60
C PRO A 289 11.44 -6.48 0.46
N GLN A 290 11.94 -6.20 -0.72
CA GLN A 290 12.54 -4.93 -1.15
C GLN A 290 11.90 -4.49 -2.45
N ARG A 291 11.74 -3.18 -2.63
CA ARG A 291 11.31 -2.62 -3.90
C ARG A 291 12.50 -2.56 -4.85
N ALA A 292 12.30 -2.96 -6.09
CA ALA A 292 13.25 -2.64 -7.14
C ALA A 292 13.36 -1.11 -7.30
N SER A 293 14.50 -0.64 -7.75
CA SER A 293 14.72 0.74 -8.14
C SER A 293 15.62 0.75 -9.36
N THR A 294 15.00 0.63 -10.53
CA THR A 294 15.68 0.61 -11.83
C THR A 294 15.74 2.02 -12.43
N THR A 295 16.70 2.27 -13.28
CA THR A 295 16.74 3.49 -14.10
C THR A 295 16.76 3.06 -15.57
N THR A 296 15.66 3.33 -16.28
CA THR A 296 15.48 2.88 -17.65
C THR A 296 15.08 4.04 -18.58
N PRO A 297 15.43 4.00 -19.86
CA PRO A 297 14.94 4.98 -20.84
C PRO A 297 13.41 5.03 -20.91
N LEU A 298 12.74 3.90 -20.70
CA LEU A 298 11.28 3.82 -20.69
C LEU A 298 10.65 4.69 -19.61
N GLN A 299 11.30 4.84 -18.46
CA GLN A 299 10.82 5.73 -17.39
C GLN A 299 10.79 7.19 -17.84
N SER A 300 11.85 7.69 -18.46
CA SER A 300 11.89 9.05 -19.01
C SER A 300 10.87 9.23 -20.14
N LEU A 301 10.74 8.27 -21.05
CA LEU A 301 9.72 8.31 -22.11
C LEU A 301 8.30 8.31 -21.53
N THR A 302 8.07 7.56 -20.45
CA THR A 302 6.77 7.55 -19.77
C THR A 302 6.48 8.91 -19.15
N LEU A 303 7.41 9.55 -18.47
CA LEU A 303 7.21 10.89 -17.92
C LEU A 303 6.98 11.95 -19.00
N MET A 304 7.52 11.75 -20.19
CA MET A 304 7.31 12.65 -21.31
C MET A 304 5.96 12.47 -22.01
N ASN A 305 5.38 11.25 -22.01
CA ASN A 305 4.27 10.90 -22.91
C ASN A 305 3.03 10.35 -22.19
N ASN A 306 3.12 10.00 -20.90
CA ASN A 306 2.01 9.43 -20.17
C ASN A 306 0.89 10.47 -19.98
N ARG A 307 -0.34 10.12 -20.32
CA ARG A 307 -1.51 11.01 -20.25
C ARG A 307 -1.72 11.64 -18.88
N PHE A 308 -1.51 10.85 -17.80
CA PHE A 308 -1.62 11.38 -16.45
C PHE A 308 -0.58 12.48 -16.20
N VAL A 309 0.68 12.26 -16.59
CA VAL A 309 1.77 13.25 -16.40
C VAL A 309 1.47 14.52 -17.20
N LEU A 310 1.03 14.38 -18.45
CA LEU A 310 0.66 15.53 -19.30
C LEU A 310 -0.46 16.37 -18.67
N ARG A 311 -1.49 15.71 -18.12
CA ARG A 311 -2.57 16.40 -17.40
C ARG A 311 -2.09 17.10 -16.13
N MET A 312 -1.24 16.45 -15.36
CA MET A 312 -0.66 17.07 -14.15
C MET A 312 0.20 18.28 -14.50
N ALA A 313 0.95 18.24 -15.60
CA ALA A 313 1.72 19.39 -16.08
C ALA A 313 0.81 20.57 -16.50
N ASP A 314 -0.33 20.29 -17.15
CA ASP A 314 -1.34 21.32 -17.49
C ASP A 314 -1.96 21.93 -16.23
N PHE A 315 -2.40 21.11 -15.27
CA PHE A 315 -2.93 21.60 -14.00
C PHE A 315 -1.89 22.38 -13.20
N PHE A 316 -0.64 21.95 -13.20
CA PHE A 316 0.44 22.66 -12.55
C PHE A 316 0.69 24.03 -13.18
N ALA A 317 0.75 24.12 -14.49
CA ALA A 317 0.89 25.40 -15.19
C ALA A 317 -0.28 26.35 -14.90
N LYS A 318 -1.53 25.85 -14.85
CA LYS A 318 -2.70 26.63 -14.46
C LYS A 318 -2.58 27.15 -13.03
N ARG A 319 -2.13 26.29 -12.09
CA ARG A 319 -1.90 26.68 -10.70
C ARG A 319 -0.85 27.80 -10.60
N LEU A 320 0.29 27.66 -11.29
CA LEU A 320 1.34 28.68 -11.30
C LEU A 320 0.83 30.03 -11.78
N LYS A 321 0.03 30.06 -12.85
CA LYS A 321 -0.61 31.30 -13.33
C LYS A 321 -1.59 31.87 -12.30
N GLN A 322 -2.37 31.04 -11.65
CA GLN A 322 -3.34 31.48 -10.65
C GLN A 322 -2.68 32.06 -9.40
N GLU A 323 -1.59 31.43 -8.90
CA GLU A 323 -0.95 31.81 -7.64
C GLU A 323 0.16 32.86 -7.81
N ALA A 324 0.82 32.93 -8.98
CA ALA A 324 1.97 33.83 -9.23
C ALA A 324 1.72 34.86 -10.35
N GLY A 325 0.50 34.88 -10.96
CA GLY A 325 0.18 35.78 -12.07
C GLY A 325 0.97 35.48 -13.34
N ASP A 326 1.18 36.49 -14.17
CA ASP A 326 1.86 36.36 -15.46
C ASP A 326 3.39 36.59 -15.38
N ASP A 327 3.92 36.92 -14.20
CA ASP A 327 5.37 37.08 -14.02
C ASP A 327 6.07 35.71 -14.05
N ILE A 328 6.82 35.45 -15.12
CA ILE A 328 7.55 34.19 -15.32
C ILE A 328 8.54 33.95 -14.18
N ALA A 329 9.19 34.97 -13.65
CA ALA A 329 10.15 34.78 -12.57
C ALA A 329 9.45 34.35 -11.25
N ALA A 330 8.29 34.93 -10.96
CA ALA A 330 7.45 34.51 -9.82
C ALA A 330 6.93 33.10 -10.02
N GLN A 331 6.44 32.75 -11.21
CA GLN A 331 6.00 31.38 -11.55
C GLN A 331 7.14 30.37 -11.36
N MET A 332 8.36 30.69 -11.75
CA MET A 332 9.52 29.80 -11.60
C MET A 332 9.95 29.62 -10.15
N ARG A 333 9.93 30.71 -9.36
CA ARG A 333 10.18 30.61 -7.91
C ARG A 333 9.18 29.65 -7.26
N LEU A 334 7.91 29.85 -7.53
CA LEU A 334 6.84 29.00 -7.02
C LEU A 334 6.94 27.55 -7.53
N ALA A 335 7.26 27.35 -8.81
CA ALA A 335 7.42 26.02 -9.38
C ALA A 335 8.52 25.20 -8.71
N HIS A 336 9.67 25.82 -8.45
CA HIS A 336 10.79 25.18 -7.77
C HIS A 336 10.50 24.91 -6.30
N GLU A 337 9.84 25.83 -5.60
CA GLU A 337 9.42 25.63 -4.22
C GLU A 337 8.45 24.45 -4.10
N LEU A 338 7.40 24.42 -4.92
CA LEU A 338 6.37 23.36 -4.89
C LEU A 338 6.91 21.99 -5.33
N ALA A 339 7.69 21.96 -6.42
CA ALA A 339 8.11 20.70 -7.03
C ALA A 339 9.44 20.18 -6.49
N LEU A 340 10.37 21.07 -6.10
CA LEU A 340 11.73 20.69 -5.72
C LEU A 340 12.05 21.03 -4.25
N GLY A 341 11.18 21.75 -3.55
CA GLY A 341 11.38 22.13 -2.14
C GLY A 341 12.58 23.04 -1.91
N ARG A 342 13.03 23.78 -2.94
CA ARG A 342 14.17 24.69 -2.87
C ARG A 342 14.00 25.91 -3.77
N PRO A 343 14.71 27.00 -3.50
CA PRO A 343 14.70 28.15 -4.40
C PRO A 343 15.31 27.82 -5.77
N VAL A 344 14.85 28.56 -6.79
CA VAL A 344 15.43 28.53 -8.13
C VAL A 344 16.74 29.32 -8.14
N SER A 345 17.78 28.80 -8.77
CA SER A 345 19.02 29.54 -8.98
C SER A 345 18.91 30.50 -10.18
N ASN A 346 19.76 31.52 -10.23
CA ASN A 346 19.75 32.48 -11.36
C ASN A 346 19.96 31.78 -12.72
N LYS A 347 20.84 30.77 -12.77
CA LYS A 347 21.09 30.00 -13.99
C LYS A 347 19.83 29.21 -14.42
N GLU A 348 19.16 28.56 -13.48
CA GLU A 348 17.92 27.83 -13.76
C GLU A 348 16.80 28.78 -14.19
N LEU A 349 16.71 29.96 -13.57
CA LEU A 349 15.70 30.95 -13.93
C LEU A 349 15.91 31.45 -15.37
N THR A 350 17.12 31.75 -15.79
CA THR A 350 17.45 32.18 -17.16
C THR A 350 17.10 31.05 -18.18
N LEU A 351 17.50 29.81 -17.89
CA LEU A 351 17.20 28.66 -18.76
C LEU A 351 15.68 28.40 -18.86
N ALA A 352 14.99 28.48 -17.75
CA ALA A 352 13.54 28.28 -17.68
C ALA A 352 12.79 29.37 -18.46
N THR A 353 13.16 30.62 -18.29
CA THR A 353 12.54 31.75 -19.01
C THR A 353 12.69 31.58 -20.53
N ASN A 354 13.90 31.27 -21.01
CA ASN A 354 14.13 31.02 -22.43
C ASN A 354 13.35 29.81 -22.96
N PHE A 355 13.29 28.74 -22.17
CA PHE A 355 12.52 27.54 -22.54
C PHE A 355 11.02 27.85 -22.63
N ILE A 356 10.48 28.56 -21.66
CA ILE A 356 9.05 28.92 -21.61
C ILE A 356 8.65 29.83 -22.77
N ALA A 357 9.51 30.79 -23.14
CA ALA A 357 9.29 31.67 -24.27
C ALA A 357 9.14 30.88 -25.60
N ASN A 358 9.87 29.79 -25.77
CA ASN A 358 9.86 28.98 -26.99
C ASN A 358 8.83 27.84 -26.97
N HIS A 359 8.53 27.25 -25.80
CA HIS A 359 7.76 26.03 -25.68
C HIS A 359 6.55 26.12 -24.76
N GLY A 360 6.40 27.21 -24.03
CA GLY A 360 5.31 27.44 -23.08
C GLY A 360 5.49 26.80 -21.70
N LEU A 361 4.71 27.31 -20.74
CA LEU A 361 4.77 26.93 -19.35
C LEU A 361 4.40 25.45 -19.11
N VAL A 362 3.41 24.91 -19.84
CA VAL A 362 2.99 23.51 -19.72
C VAL A 362 4.14 22.56 -20.08
N ALA A 363 4.88 22.86 -21.15
CA ALA A 363 6.04 22.06 -21.55
C ALA A 363 7.14 22.11 -20.48
N TYR A 364 7.37 23.26 -19.87
CA TYR A 364 8.31 23.40 -18.76
C TYR A 364 7.90 22.56 -17.55
N CYS A 365 6.63 22.60 -17.13
CA CYS A 365 6.12 21.78 -16.04
C CYS A 365 6.32 20.27 -16.29
N ARG A 366 6.13 19.83 -17.56
CA ARG A 366 6.39 18.46 -17.97
C ARG A 366 7.88 18.09 -17.86
N VAL A 367 8.76 18.98 -18.31
CA VAL A 367 10.22 18.80 -18.18
C VAL A 367 10.62 18.73 -16.71
N LEU A 368 10.07 19.59 -15.86
CA LEU A 368 10.36 19.61 -14.43
C LEU A 368 10.04 18.29 -13.76
N PHE A 369 8.90 17.66 -14.08
CA PHE A 369 8.53 16.32 -13.58
C PHE A 369 9.49 15.20 -14.05
N ASN A 370 10.24 15.41 -15.15
CA ASN A 370 11.21 14.44 -15.67
C ASN A 370 12.65 14.72 -15.21
N THR A 371 12.86 15.68 -14.31
CA THR A 371 14.18 15.96 -13.78
C THR A 371 14.57 15.03 -12.64
N ASN A 372 15.86 14.72 -12.50
CA ASN A 372 16.38 14.04 -11.32
C ASN A 372 16.14 14.82 -10.02
N ALA A 373 16.03 16.14 -10.10
CA ALA A 373 15.74 16.99 -8.95
C ALA A 373 14.32 16.74 -8.40
N PHE A 374 13.36 16.39 -9.28
CA PHE A 374 12.00 16.00 -8.89
C PHE A 374 11.92 14.55 -8.44
N LEU A 375 12.62 13.65 -9.12
CA LEU A 375 12.49 12.20 -8.90
C LEU A 375 13.23 11.68 -7.65
N TYR A 376 14.27 12.41 -7.19
CA TYR A 376 15.10 11.98 -6.07
C TYR A 376 14.99 12.94 -4.90
N LEU A 377 14.64 12.38 -3.74
CA LEU A 377 14.74 13.07 -2.46
C LEU A 377 16.21 13.15 -2.04
N ARG A 378 16.68 14.37 -1.75
CA ARG A 378 18.08 14.65 -1.42
C ARG A 378 18.23 15.34 -0.08
#